data_be0bd18c32cd1b0ef544c1db93cf6774
#
_entry.id   be0bd18c32cd1b0ef544c1db93cf6774
#
_cell.length_a   1.000
_cell.length_b   1.000
_cell.length_c   1.000
_cell.angle_alpha   90.00
_cell.angle_beta   90.00
_cell.angle_gamma   90.00
#
_symmetry.space_group_name_H-M   'P 1'
#
loop_
_entity.id
_entity.type
_entity.pdbx_description
1 polymer ?
#
loop_
_entity_poly.entity_id
_entity_poly.type
_entity_poly.pdbx_seq_one_letter_code
_entity_poly.pdbx_strand_id
1 'polypeptide(L)'
;MARHWADFQYEIYLNGMTGAVPRLPTDLTRLEEMAEQRLGPGPVGYVAGSAGDGSTARANRAALERHRIVPRMLRDVHERDLSVEVLGRSLPAPLALAPVGVLSIMHPDAESAAARAAAAHGVPFVLSSASSTPMEEVAEASGDGERWFQLYWAKDREVTRSFLRRAEAAGFTALFVTLDTPLLAWRPRDLDQAYLPFLHGVGTANYFTDPAFRAGLAKPVHEDPNAAVLHFVNMFADPGKTWPDLAFLRENWDGPIVLKGVLHPDDARLAADAGMDGVVVSNHGGRQVAGSIAAADALPAGGGARGGPRAVPMVKG
;
A
#
# COMPACT_ATOMS: atom_id res chain seq x y z
N MET A 1 9.75 7.13 -30.69
CA MET A 1 10.10 8.02 -29.56
C MET A 1 9.48 7.47 -28.31
N ALA A 2 10.21 7.39 -27.22
CA ALA A 2 9.63 7.01 -25.92
C ALA A 2 8.57 8.07 -25.56
N ARG A 3 7.37 7.62 -25.17
CA ARG A 3 6.25 8.50 -24.81
C ARG A 3 6.60 9.17 -23.48
N HIS A 4 6.68 10.50 -23.45
CA HIS A 4 6.86 11.25 -22.21
C HIS A 4 5.52 11.34 -21.45
N TRP A 5 5.57 11.29 -20.13
CA TRP A 5 4.37 11.43 -19.29
C TRP A 5 3.62 12.76 -19.54
N ALA A 6 4.36 13.80 -19.95
CA ALA A 6 3.77 15.09 -20.33
C ALA A 6 3.00 15.07 -21.66
N ASP A 7 3.18 14.05 -22.49
CA ASP A 7 2.52 13.97 -23.80
C ASP A 7 1.02 13.71 -23.67
N PHE A 8 0.58 13.20 -22.51
CA PHE A 8 -0.83 12.94 -22.23
C PHE A 8 -1.73 14.17 -22.39
N GLN A 9 -1.25 15.36 -22.00
CA GLN A 9 -2.04 16.59 -22.20
C GLN A 9 -2.23 16.93 -23.68
N TYR A 10 -1.22 16.70 -24.54
CA TYR A 10 -1.34 16.90 -25.98
C TYR A 10 -2.35 15.94 -26.61
N GLU A 11 -2.37 14.70 -26.16
CA GLU A 11 -3.36 13.69 -26.58
C GLU A 11 -4.79 14.17 -26.26
N ILE A 12 -5.01 14.74 -25.07
CA ILE A 12 -6.31 15.29 -24.68
C ILE A 12 -6.72 16.40 -25.65
N TYR A 13 -5.82 17.36 -25.94
CA TYR A 13 -6.13 18.47 -26.86
C TYR A 13 -6.38 17.99 -28.29
N LEU A 14 -5.56 17.08 -28.79
CA LEU A 14 -5.73 16.53 -30.14
C LEU A 14 -7.06 15.76 -30.29
N ASN A 15 -7.41 14.94 -29.30
CA ASN A 15 -8.71 14.26 -29.29
C ASN A 15 -9.88 15.25 -29.24
N GLY A 16 -9.70 16.39 -28.57
CA GLY A 16 -10.67 17.48 -28.52
C GLY A 16 -11.01 18.08 -29.89
N MET A 17 -10.11 17.99 -30.87
CA MET A 17 -10.41 18.45 -32.26
C MET A 17 -11.54 17.66 -32.92
N THR A 18 -11.81 16.45 -32.45
CA THR A 18 -12.94 15.62 -32.89
C THR A 18 -14.15 15.65 -31.94
N GLY A 19 -14.11 16.55 -30.93
CA GLY A 19 -15.14 16.67 -29.91
C GLY A 19 -15.03 15.66 -28.75
N ALA A 20 -13.98 14.83 -28.71
CA ALA A 20 -13.76 13.90 -27.61
C ALA A 20 -13.22 14.65 -26.38
N VAL A 21 -13.80 14.36 -25.21
CA VAL A 21 -13.36 14.91 -23.90
C VAL A 21 -12.91 13.79 -22.98
N PRO A 22 -12.02 14.06 -22.01
CA PRO A 22 -11.60 13.06 -21.03
C PRO A 22 -12.79 12.45 -20.28
N ARG A 23 -12.80 11.14 -20.13
CA ARG A 23 -13.81 10.42 -19.38
C ARG A 23 -13.74 10.70 -17.87
N LEU A 24 -12.54 10.97 -17.36
CA LEU A 24 -12.29 11.33 -15.97
C LEU A 24 -11.82 12.80 -15.91
N PRO A 25 -12.08 13.51 -14.80
CA PRO A 25 -11.62 14.88 -14.65
C PRO A 25 -10.09 14.92 -14.60
N THR A 26 -9.50 15.96 -15.21
CA THR A 26 -8.05 16.20 -15.10
C THR A 26 -7.67 16.85 -13.77
N ASP A 27 -8.62 17.46 -13.08
CA ASP A 27 -8.51 17.83 -11.66
C ASP A 27 -8.85 16.60 -10.81
N LEU A 28 -7.82 15.92 -10.31
CA LEU A 28 -7.97 14.68 -9.58
C LEU A 28 -8.66 14.86 -8.20
N THR A 29 -8.75 16.08 -7.68
CA THR A 29 -9.49 16.35 -6.42
C THR A 29 -10.98 16.05 -6.54
N ARG A 30 -11.51 16.08 -7.77
CA ARG A 30 -12.91 15.75 -8.06
C ARG A 30 -13.21 14.25 -8.11
N LEU A 31 -12.19 13.39 -8.07
CA LEU A 31 -12.40 11.93 -8.13
C LEU A 31 -13.08 11.40 -6.87
N GLU A 32 -12.81 11.98 -5.71
CA GLU A 32 -13.45 11.59 -4.45
C GLU A 32 -14.96 11.82 -4.52
N GLU A 33 -15.42 13.00 -4.93
CA GLU A 33 -16.83 13.31 -5.13
C GLU A 33 -17.52 12.37 -6.12
N MET A 34 -16.84 12.04 -7.22
CA MET A 34 -17.36 11.10 -8.23
C MET A 34 -17.47 9.67 -7.68
N ALA A 35 -16.53 9.26 -6.82
CA ALA A 35 -16.59 7.98 -6.16
C ALA A 35 -17.74 7.94 -5.14
N GLU A 36 -17.91 8.98 -4.33
CA GLU A 36 -19.00 9.10 -3.36
C GLU A 36 -20.39 9.01 -4.01
N GLN A 37 -20.55 9.56 -5.22
CA GLN A 37 -21.80 9.48 -5.98
C GLN A 37 -22.12 8.06 -6.50
N ARG A 38 -21.15 7.17 -6.58
CA ARG A 38 -21.29 5.84 -7.18
C ARG A 38 -21.27 4.70 -6.17
N LEU A 39 -20.68 4.94 -5.02
CA LEU A 39 -20.48 3.94 -3.98
C LEU A 39 -21.45 4.15 -2.83
N GLY A 40 -21.78 3.08 -2.12
CA GLY A 40 -22.59 3.16 -0.92
C GLY A 40 -21.83 3.80 0.25
N PRO A 41 -22.54 4.24 1.30
CA PRO A 41 -21.95 4.96 2.42
C PRO A 41 -20.92 4.14 3.22
N GLY A 42 -21.10 2.82 3.34
CA GLY A 42 -20.15 1.93 4.02
C GLY A 42 -18.77 1.91 3.32
N PRO A 43 -18.68 1.51 2.04
CA PRO A 43 -17.43 1.58 1.28
C PRO A 43 -16.77 2.95 1.27
N VAL A 44 -17.54 4.02 1.03
CA VAL A 44 -17.03 5.40 1.08
C VAL A 44 -16.49 5.74 2.45
N GLY A 45 -17.25 5.47 3.52
CA GLY A 45 -16.82 5.70 4.90
C GLY A 45 -15.51 5.01 5.20
N TYR A 46 -15.41 3.72 4.83
CA TYR A 46 -14.21 2.92 5.06
C TYR A 46 -12.98 3.46 4.32
N VAL A 47 -13.10 3.78 3.03
CA VAL A 47 -11.94 4.22 2.22
C VAL A 47 -11.53 5.65 2.54
N ALA A 48 -12.47 6.59 2.60
CA ALA A 48 -12.20 8.01 2.87
C ALA A 48 -12.08 8.33 4.36
N GLY A 49 -12.39 7.37 5.26
CA GLY A 49 -12.32 7.54 6.71
C GLY A 49 -10.88 7.66 7.22
N SER A 50 -10.70 8.45 8.28
CA SER A 50 -9.44 8.65 8.99
C SER A 50 -9.63 8.48 10.50
N ALA A 51 -8.52 8.35 11.24
CA ALA A 51 -8.57 8.20 12.70
C ALA A 51 -9.03 9.49 13.38
N GLY A 52 -9.85 9.34 14.41
CA GLY A 52 -10.37 10.44 15.23
C GLY A 52 -11.01 11.54 14.39
N ASP A 53 -10.61 12.76 14.60
CA ASP A 53 -11.10 13.94 13.88
C ASP A 53 -10.45 14.16 12.49
N GLY A 54 -9.55 13.27 12.05
CA GLY A 54 -8.84 13.40 10.78
C GLY A 54 -7.67 14.41 10.79
N SER A 55 -7.23 14.85 11.97
CA SER A 55 -6.15 15.84 12.08
C SER A 55 -4.84 15.40 11.40
N THR A 56 -4.45 14.13 11.52
CA THR A 56 -3.25 13.59 10.86
C THR A 56 -3.39 13.57 9.34
N ALA A 57 -4.56 13.20 8.80
CA ALA A 57 -4.79 13.21 7.35
C ALA A 57 -4.70 14.63 6.79
N ARG A 58 -5.29 15.63 7.47
CA ARG A 58 -5.14 17.05 7.11
C ARG A 58 -3.69 17.53 7.23
N ALA A 59 -2.98 17.12 8.27
CA ALA A 59 -1.58 17.48 8.46
C ALA A 59 -0.68 16.91 7.33
N ASN A 60 -0.92 15.69 6.87
CA ASN A 60 -0.20 15.11 5.72
C ASN A 60 -0.33 15.98 4.48
N ARG A 61 -1.57 16.41 4.16
CA ARG A 61 -1.82 17.29 3.02
C ARG A 61 -1.13 18.64 3.17
N ALA A 62 -1.30 19.29 4.31
CA ALA A 62 -0.69 20.58 4.61
C ALA A 62 0.85 20.51 4.59
N ALA A 63 1.44 19.39 5.05
CA ALA A 63 2.88 19.20 5.01
C ALA A 63 3.42 19.19 3.57
N LEU A 64 2.78 18.45 2.66
CA LEU A 64 3.16 18.45 1.25
C LEU A 64 2.98 19.83 0.60
N GLU A 65 1.91 20.56 0.93
CA GLU A 65 1.64 21.89 0.40
C GLU A 65 2.65 22.95 0.84
N ARG A 66 3.38 22.73 1.94
CA ARG A 66 4.49 23.63 2.36
C ARG A 66 5.73 23.52 1.48
N HIS A 67 5.92 22.42 0.79
CA HIS A 67 7.04 22.24 -0.14
C HIS A 67 6.71 22.91 -1.49
N ARG A 68 7.43 23.99 -1.80
CA ARG A 68 7.21 24.77 -3.01
C ARG A 68 8.33 24.52 -4.01
N ILE A 69 7.97 24.37 -5.28
CA ILE A 69 8.92 24.29 -6.38
C ILE A 69 9.35 25.72 -6.72
N VAL A 70 10.67 25.96 -6.70
CA VAL A 70 11.25 27.21 -7.21
C VAL A 70 11.78 26.92 -8.61
N PRO A 71 11.05 27.32 -9.69
CA PRO A 71 11.44 26.99 -11.05
C PRO A 71 12.69 27.78 -11.47
N ARG A 72 13.55 27.13 -12.23
CA ARG A 72 14.72 27.78 -12.85
C ARG A 72 14.52 27.81 -14.35
N MET A 73 14.61 29.03 -14.93
CA MET A 73 14.42 29.26 -16.35
C MET A 73 15.69 28.96 -17.16
N LEU A 74 15.53 28.80 -18.48
CA LEU A 74 16.60 28.59 -19.45
C LEU A 74 17.51 27.40 -19.13
N ARG A 75 16.90 26.32 -18.58
CA ARG A 75 17.54 25.03 -18.45
C ARG A 75 17.12 24.16 -19.61
N ASP A 76 18.08 23.48 -20.23
CA ASP A 76 17.76 22.46 -21.22
C ASP A 76 17.02 21.31 -20.52
N VAL A 77 15.76 21.12 -20.90
CA VAL A 77 14.88 20.05 -20.41
C VAL A 77 14.33 19.23 -21.58
N HIS A 78 15.05 19.24 -22.71
CA HIS A 78 14.67 18.49 -23.90
C HIS A 78 14.60 17.00 -23.58
N GLU A 79 15.60 16.48 -22.87
CA GLU A 79 15.60 15.13 -22.33
C GLU A 79 15.30 15.17 -20.83
N ARG A 80 14.41 14.28 -20.38
CA ARG A 80 14.02 14.14 -18.98
C ARG A 80 14.12 12.67 -18.61
N ASP A 81 14.94 12.40 -17.60
CA ASP A 81 15.09 11.09 -17.01
C ASP A 81 14.51 11.10 -15.58
N LEU A 82 13.49 10.26 -15.34
CA LEU A 82 12.89 10.03 -14.03
C LEU A 82 13.26 8.66 -13.48
N SER A 83 14.12 7.91 -14.16
CA SER A 83 14.50 6.58 -13.75
C SER A 83 15.20 6.57 -12.40
N VAL A 84 14.99 5.51 -11.63
CA VAL A 84 15.57 5.34 -10.31
C VAL A 84 15.81 3.88 -10.01
N GLU A 85 16.88 3.59 -9.29
CA GLU A 85 17.15 2.26 -8.74
C GLU A 85 16.52 2.12 -7.36
N VAL A 86 15.59 1.17 -7.19
CA VAL A 86 14.90 0.90 -5.93
C VAL A 86 14.92 -0.61 -5.66
N LEU A 87 15.44 -1.03 -4.50
CA LEU A 87 15.50 -2.44 -4.08
C LEU A 87 16.10 -3.37 -5.17
N GLY A 88 17.13 -2.89 -5.88
CA GLY A 88 17.80 -3.62 -6.97
C GLY A 88 17.00 -3.67 -8.28
N ARG A 89 15.97 -2.86 -8.42
CA ARG A 89 15.15 -2.75 -9.65
C ARG A 89 15.30 -1.37 -10.26
N SER A 90 15.45 -1.31 -11.57
CA SER A 90 15.40 -0.07 -12.34
C SER A 90 13.95 0.27 -12.66
N LEU A 91 13.49 1.41 -12.18
CA LEU A 91 12.11 1.88 -12.36
C LEU A 91 12.09 3.12 -13.26
N PRO A 92 11.07 3.29 -14.13
CA PRO A 92 11.00 4.43 -15.05
C PRO A 92 10.68 5.76 -14.34
N ALA A 93 10.23 5.70 -13.08
CA ALA A 93 9.95 6.87 -12.25
C ALA A 93 9.97 6.47 -10.76
N PRO A 94 10.21 7.42 -9.84
CA PRO A 94 10.22 7.17 -8.39
C PRO A 94 8.79 7.06 -7.84
N LEU A 95 7.98 6.17 -8.41
CA LEU A 95 6.58 5.94 -8.06
C LEU A 95 6.31 4.45 -7.89
N ALA A 96 5.43 4.12 -6.94
CA ALA A 96 4.85 2.80 -6.77
C ALA A 96 3.39 2.93 -6.33
N LEU A 97 2.53 1.98 -6.71
CA LEU A 97 1.19 1.91 -6.15
C LEU A 97 1.26 1.31 -4.74
N ALA A 98 0.89 2.12 -3.75
CA ALA A 98 0.92 1.73 -2.35
C ALA A 98 -0.07 0.59 -2.04
N PRO A 99 0.18 -0.23 -1.00
CA PRO A 99 -0.73 -1.30 -0.62
C PRO A 99 -2.08 -0.72 -0.13
N VAL A 100 -3.15 -1.15 -0.79
CA VAL A 100 -4.54 -0.86 -0.42
C VAL A 100 -5.28 -2.18 -0.36
N GLY A 101 -5.88 -2.48 0.77
CA GLY A 101 -6.69 -3.69 0.95
C GLY A 101 -8.14 -3.49 0.50
N VAL A 102 -8.88 -4.58 0.49
CA VAL A 102 -10.35 -4.62 0.28
C VAL A 102 -10.86 -3.92 -0.97
N LEU A 103 -10.08 -3.87 -2.04
CA LEU A 103 -10.41 -3.07 -3.24
C LEU A 103 -11.71 -3.50 -3.92
N SER A 104 -12.24 -4.71 -3.67
CA SER A 104 -13.52 -5.15 -4.25
C SER A 104 -14.73 -4.34 -3.76
N ILE A 105 -14.63 -3.62 -2.64
CA ILE A 105 -15.70 -2.70 -2.22
C ILE A 105 -15.77 -1.45 -3.11
N MET A 106 -14.72 -1.17 -3.88
CA MET A 106 -14.63 -0.01 -4.77
C MET A 106 -14.91 -0.39 -6.23
N HIS A 107 -14.41 -1.55 -6.68
CA HIS A 107 -14.56 -2.02 -8.05
C HIS A 107 -14.47 -3.56 -8.11
N PRO A 108 -15.29 -4.23 -8.92
CA PRO A 108 -15.27 -5.70 -8.98
C PRO A 108 -13.93 -6.30 -9.42
N ASP A 109 -13.19 -5.62 -10.31
CA ASP A 109 -11.86 -6.08 -10.74
C ASP A 109 -10.73 -5.82 -9.70
N ALA A 110 -11.05 -5.11 -8.63
CA ALA A 110 -10.25 -4.96 -7.42
C ALA A 110 -8.72 -4.80 -7.68
N GLU A 111 -7.92 -5.59 -6.98
CA GLU A 111 -6.45 -5.57 -7.03
C GLU A 111 -5.90 -5.96 -8.41
N SER A 112 -6.59 -6.83 -9.14
CA SER A 112 -6.17 -7.25 -10.49
C SER A 112 -6.18 -6.09 -11.48
N ALA A 113 -7.17 -5.18 -11.40
CA ALA A 113 -7.20 -3.99 -12.24
C ALA A 113 -6.05 -3.02 -11.91
N ALA A 114 -5.77 -2.83 -10.61
CA ALA A 114 -4.67 -1.98 -10.15
C ALA A 114 -3.30 -2.55 -10.58
N ALA A 115 -3.12 -3.87 -10.47
CA ALA A 115 -1.89 -4.55 -10.90
C ALA A 115 -1.65 -4.44 -12.41
N ARG A 116 -2.69 -4.67 -13.24
CA ARG A 116 -2.60 -4.46 -14.70
C ARG A 116 -2.23 -3.02 -15.06
N ALA A 117 -2.83 -2.05 -14.38
CA ALA A 117 -2.52 -0.63 -14.63
C ALA A 117 -1.07 -0.29 -14.26
N ALA A 118 -0.61 -0.76 -13.10
CA ALA A 118 0.78 -0.58 -12.67
C ALA A 118 1.77 -1.17 -13.68
N ALA A 119 1.56 -2.41 -14.11
CA ALA A 119 2.38 -3.10 -15.10
C ALA A 119 2.42 -2.33 -16.43
N ALA A 120 1.26 -1.84 -16.92
CA ALA A 120 1.17 -1.07 -18.16
C ALA A 120 1.98 0.24 -18.12
N HIS A 121 2.24 0.79 -16.95
CA HIS A 121 3.04 2.00 -16.74
C HIS A 121 4.46 1.71 -16.21
N GLY A 122 4.83 0.45 -16.04
CA GLY A 122 6.15 0.06 -15.53
C GLY A 122 6.41 0.46 -14.08
N VAL A 123 5.37 0.74 -13.29
CA VAL A 123 5.53 1.08 -11.87
C VAL A 123 5.20 -0.12 -10.98
N PRO A 124 5.90 -0.32 -9.85
CA PRO A 124 5.61 -1.42 -8.95
C PRO A 124 4.21 -1.35 -8.36
N PHE A 125 3.58 -2.51 -8.23
CA PHE A 125 2.33 -2.68 -7.48
C PHE A 125 2.63 -3.38 -6.14
N VAL A 126 2.23 -2.76 -5.03
CA VAL A 126 2.35 -3.39 -3.70
C VAL A 126 1.01 -4.02 -3.33
N LEU A 127 0.94 -5.35 -3.39
CA LEU A 127 -0.26 -6.09 -3.00
C LEU A 127 -0.40 -6.14 -1.48
N SER A 128 -1.56 -5.78 -0.96
CA SER A 128 -1.88 -5.96 0.46
C SER A 128 -2.18 -7.41 0.80
N SER A 129 -1.71 -7.91 1.95
CA SER A 129 -2.17 -9.20 2.48
C SER A 129 -3.67 -9.21 2.80
N ALA A 130 -4.28 -8.03 3.01
CA ALA A 130 -5.72 -7.83 3.14
C ALA A 130 -6.42 -7.62 1.78
N SER A 131 -5.98 -8.33 0.76
CA SER A 131 -6.52 -8.28 -0.60
C SER A 131 -7.86 -9.02 -0.72
N SER A 132 -8.71 -8.52 -1.60
CA SER A 132 -9.96 -9.18 -2.03
C SER A 132 -9.73 -10.26 -3.10
N THR A 133 -8.54 -10.24 -3.71
CA THR A 133 -8.11 -11.18 -4.76
C THR A 133 -6.90 -11.96 -4.25
N PRO A 134 -6.82 -13.28 -4.46
CA PRO A 134 -5.63 -14.07 -4.09
C PRO A 134 -4.35 -13.55 -4.77
N MET A 135 -3.23 -13.65 -4.08
CA MET A 135 -1.95 -13.13 -4.57
C MET A 135 -1.51 -13.76 -5.89
N GLU A 136 -1.84 -15.02 -6.12
CA GLU A 136 -1.54 -15.74 -7.34
C GLU A 136 -2.30 -15.17 -8.54
N GLU A 137 -3.58 -14.86 -8.38
CA GLU A 137 -4.40 -14.24 -9.42
C GLU A 137 -3.96 -12.81 -9.74
N VAL A 138 -3.54 -12.06 -8.71
CA VAL A 138 -2.96 -10.72 -8.90
C VAL A 138 -1.62 -10.79 -9.63
N ALA A 139 -0.79 -11.79 -9.31
CA ALA A 139 0.48 -12.02 -9.99
C ALA A 139 0.25 -12.35 -11.48
N GLU A 140 -0.72 -13.22 -11.79
CA GLU A 140 -1.12 -13.51 -13.17
C GLU A 140 -1.61 -12.24 -13.89
N ALA A 141 -2.47 -11.45 -13.25
CA ALA A 141 -2.99 -10.21 -13.81
C ALA A 141 -1.91 -9.16 -14.09
N SER A 142 -0.84 -9.12 -13.30
CA SER A 142 0.28 -8.18 -13.50
C SER A 142 1.28 -8.64 -14.57
N GLY A 143 1.23 -9.91 -15.03
CA GLY A 143 2.20 -10.46 -15.98
C GLY A 143 3.64 -10.26 -15.52
N ASP A 144 4.48 -9.64 -16.37
CA ASP A 144 5.89 -9.34 -16.06
C ASP A 144 6.07 -8.04 -15.23
N GLY A 145 4.98 -7.38 -14.81
CA GLY A 145 5.03 -6.15 -14.02
C GLY A 145 5.69 -6.37 -12.64
N GLU A 146 6.47 -5.38 -12.22
CA GLU A 146 7.11 -5.40 -10.89
C GLU A 146 6.05 -5.40 -9.79
N ARG A 147 6.17 -6.34 -8.84
CA ARG A 147 5.22 -6.54 -7.75
C ARG A 147 5.90 -6.81 -6.43
N TRP A 148 5.40 -6.17 -5.38
CA TRP A 148 5.87 -6.30 -4.01
C TRP A 148 4.71 -6.75 -3.13
N PHE A 149 5.00 -7.50 -2.06
CA PHE A 149 3.99 -8.01 -1.16
C PHE A 149 4.00 -7.25 0.17
N GLN A 150 2.84 -6.72 0.58
CA GLN A 150 2.69 -6.11 1.90
C GLN A 150 2.07 -7.11 2.88
N LEU A 151 2.72 -7.26 4.01
CA LEU A 151 2.33 -8.15 5.09
C LEU A 151 1.76 -7.37 6.29
N TYR A 152 0.54 -7.70 6.69
CA TYR A 152 0.13 -7.56 8.08
C TYR A 152 0.59 -8.82 8.80
N TRP A 153 1.44 -8.66 9.77
CA TRP A 153 2.11 -9.78 10.43
C TRP A 153 1.16 -10.51 11.37
N ALA A 154 0.64 -11.65 10.94
CA ALA A 154 -0.32 -12.46 11.70
C ALA A 154 0.30 -13.00 13.01
N LYS A 155 -0.57 -13.30 13.99
CA LYS A 155 -0.15 -13.98 15.22
C LYS A 155 0.41 -15.36 14.94
N ASP A 156 -0.20 -16.10 13.99
CA ASP A 156 0.22 -17.44 13.60
C ASP A 156 1.45 -17.38 12.69
N ARG A 157 2.55 -18.00 13.16
CA ARG A 157 3.81 -18.07 12.42
C ARG A 157 3.72 -18.97 11.18
N GLU A 158 2.89 -20.02 11.21
CA GLU A 158 2.76 -20.94 10.07
C GLU A 158 1.97 -20.26 8.93
N VAL A 159 0.94 -19.50 9.26
CA VAL A 159 0.22 -18.68 8.27
C VAL A 159 1.15 -17.63 7.67
N THR A 160 1.94 -16.96 8.50
CA THR A 160 2.95 -15.98 8.02
C THR A 160 3.96 -16.66 7.09
N ARG A 161 4.53 -17.80 7.49
CA ARG A 161 5.50 -18.56 6.66
C ARG A 161 4.87 -19.02 5.34
N SER A 162 3.62 -19.45 5.38
CA SER A 162 2.88 -19.84 4.18
C SER A 162 2.70 -18.67 3.20
N PHE A 163 2.33 -17.49 3.72
CA PHE A 163 2.21 -16.27 2.91
C PHE A 163 3.52 -15.89 2.24
N LEU A 164 4.64 -15.91 2.96
CA LEU A 164 5.95 -15.58 2.41
C LEU A 164 6.32 -16.53 1.26
N ARG A 165 6.20 -17.84 1.48
CA ARG A 165 6.46 -18.85 0.44
C ARG A 165 5.56 -18.70 -0.79
N ARG A 166 4.26 -18.44 -0.59
CA ARG A 166 3.33 -18.20 -1.70
C ARG A 166 3.68 -16.94 -2.48
N ALA A 167 4.03 -15.86 -1.77
CA ALA A 167 4.43 -14.61 -2.39
C ALA A 167 5.72 -14.79 -3.23
N GLU A 168 6.74 -15.50 -2.72
CA GLU A 168 7.94 -15.84 -3.48
C GLU A 168 7.60 -16.68 -4.70
N ALA A 169 6.82 -17.74 -4.54
CA ALA A 169 6.40 -18.61 -5.64
C ALA A 169 5.58 -17.86 -6.71
N ALA A 170 4.81 -16.85 -6.31
CA ALA A 170 4.07 -15.96 -7.22
C ALA A 170 4.92 -14.81 -7.79
N GLY A 171 6.24 -14.79 -7.51
CA GLY A 171 7.19 -13.83 -8.06
C GLY A 171 7.09 -12.42 -7.49
N PHE A 172 6.64 -12.26 -6.25
CA PHE A 172 6.80 -11.00 -5.53
C PHE A 172 8.26 -10.84 -5.10
N THR A 173 8.84 -9.67 -5.39
CA THR A 173 10.30 -9.47 -5.31
C THR A 173 10.75 -8.73 -4.04
N ALA A 174 9.85 -8.12 -3.30
CA ALA A 174 10.13 -7.45 -2.03
C ALA A 174 8.97 -7.60 -1.04
N LEU A 175 9.30 -7.61 0.26
CA LEU A 175 8.36 -7.70 1.36
C LEU A 175 8.23 -6.34 2.07
N PHE A 176 6.99 -5.85 2.21
CA PHE A 176 6.66 -4.62 2.93
C PHE A 176 5.91 -4.96 4.20
N VAL A 177 6.56 -4.87 5.35
CA VAL A 177 5.97 -5.22 6.66
C VAL A 177 5.31 -3.99 7.28
N THR A 178 4.01 -4.02 7.46
CA THR A 178 3.25 -2.91 8.07
C THR A 178 3.28 -3.00 9.58
N LEU A 179 3.82 -1.99 10.24
CA LEU A 179 4.02 -1.91 11.69
C LEU A 179 3.03 -0.98 12.40
N ASP A 180 2.44 -0.05 11.67
CA ASP A 180 1.58 1.01 12.21
C ASP A 180 0.10 0.59 12.40
N THR A 181 -0.20 -0.72 12.32
CA THR A 181 -1.57 -1.26 12.44
C THR A 181 -1.63 -2.45 13.43
N PRO A 182 -1.11 -2.30 14.66
CA PRO A 182 -1.17 -3.38 15.65
C PRO A 182 -2.58 -3.60 16.22
N LEU A 183 -3.46 -2.62 16.08
CA LEU A 183 -4.84 -2.61 16.57
C LEU A 183 -5.75 -1.91 15.54
N LEU A 184 -7.07 -2.16 15.64
CA LEU A 184 -8.07 -1.37 14.91
C LEU A 184 -8.04 0.08 15.39
N ALA A 185 -7.95 1.00 14.45
CA ALA A 185 -8.04 2.43 14.74
C ALA A 185 -9.48 2.86 15.01
N TRP A 186 -9.64 3.89 15.82
CA TRP A 186 -10.92 4.56 16.00
C TRP A 186 -11.20 5.46 14.80
N ARG A 187 -12.02 4.99 13.86
CA ARG A 187 -12.40 5.71 12.63
C ARG A 187 -13.89 6.01 12.68
N PRO A 188 -14.29 7.25 12.99
CA PRO A 188 -15.71 7.59 13.14
C PRO A 188 -16.58 7.24 11.94
N ARG A 189 -16.10 7.48 10.70
CA ARG A 189 -16.88 7.17 9.49
C ARG A 189 -17.14 5.67 9.30
N ASP A 190 -16.25 4.79 9.76
CA ASP A 190 -16.45 3.33 9.74
C ASP A 190 -17.44 2.94 10.85
N LEU A 191 -17.22 3.47 12.05
CA LEU A 191 -17.99 3.15 13.26
C LEU A 191 -19.44 3.62 13.16
N ASP A 192 -19.68 4.84 12.66
CA ASP A 192 -21.02 5.40 12.47
C ASP A 192 -21.85 4.60 11.45
N GLN A 193 -21.19 3.91 10.50
CA GLN A 193 -21.81 3.01 9.55
C GLN A 193 -21.84 1.55 10.04
N ALA A 194 -21.21 1.25 11.19
CA ALA A 194 -20.97 -0.13 11.67
C ALA A 194 -20.45 -1.04 10.56
N TYR A 195 -19.60 -0.50 9.66
CA TYR A 195 -19.16 -1.18 8.46
C TYR A 195 -17.66 -1.51 8.54
N LEU A 196 -17.35 -2.79 8.59
CA LEU A 196 -15.99 -3.32 8.52
C LEU A 196 -15.95 -4.41 7.44
N PRO A 197 -15.32 -4.18 6.27
CA PRO A 197 -15.35 -5.12 5.14
C PRO A 197 -14.95 -6.54 5.49
N PHE A 198 -13.98 -6.71 6.39
CA PHE A 198 -13.50 -8.03 6.82
C PHE A 198 -14.58 -8.90 7.45
N LEU A 199 -15.55 -8.30 8.16
CA LEU A 199 -16.68 -9.04 8.74
C LEU A 199 -17.65 -9.57 7.69
N HIS A 200 -17.53 -9.09 6.47
CA HIS A 200 -18.26 -9.58 5.29
C HIS A 200 -17.38 -10.48 4.39
N GLY A 201 -16.23 -10.95 4.90
CA GLY A 201 -15.29 -11.78 4.15
C GLY A 201 -14.52 -11.05 3.04
N VAL A 202 -14.59 -9.72 2.99
CA VAL A 202 -13.84 -8.93 2.02
C VAL A 202 -12.45 -8.61 2.56
N GLY A 203 -11.43 -8.71 1.70
CA GLY A 203 -10.04 -8.51 2.13
C GLY A 203 -9.42 -9.74 2.80
N THR A 204 -10.04 -10.89 2.69
CA THR A 204 -9.60 -12.15 3.30
C THR A 204 -9.12 -13.19 2.29
N ALA A 205 -9.02 -12.83 0.99
CA ALA A 205 -8.77 -13.80 -0.06
C ALA A 205 -7.46 -14.59 0.13
N ASN A 206 -6.39 -13.90 0.53
CA ASN A 206 -5.11 -14.56 0.81
C ASN A 206 -5.19 -15.55 1.97
N TYR A 207 -6.00 -15.26 3.00
CA TYR A 207 -6.22 -16.15 4.13
C TYR A 207 -7.10 -17.33 3.74
N PHE A 208 -8.21 -17.10 3.07
CA PHE A 208 -9.18 -18.14 2.72
C PHE A 208 -8.65 -19.13 1.68
N THR A 209 -7.65 -18.76 0.91
CA THR A 209 -6.92 -19.65 -0.02
C THR A 209 -5.68 -20.28 0.62
N ASP A 210 -5.24 -19.81 1.79
CA ASP A 210 -4.02 -20.28 2.43
C ASP A 210 -4.18 -21.66 3.07
N PRO A 211 -3.31 -22.65 2.79
CA PRO A 211 -3.42 -23.97 3.36
C PRO A 211 -3.17 -23.99 4.87
N ALA A 212 -2.25 -23.17 5.42
CA ALA A 212 -1.99 -23.12 6.85
C ALA A 212 -3.16 -22.48 7.61
N PHE A 213 -3.74 -21.41 7.07
CA PHE A 213 -4.94 -20.81 7.61
C PHE A 213 -6.11 -21.80 7.63
N ARG A 214 -6.35 -22.49 6.52
CA ARG A 214 -7.45 -23.46 6.37
C ARG A 214 -7.28 -24.67 7.29
N ALA A 215 -6.05 -25.08 7.58
CA ALA A 215 -5.77 -26.16 8.52
C ALA A 215 -6.21 -25.85 9.97
N GLY A 216 -6.31 -24.56 10.33
CA GLY A 216 -6.82 -24.10 11.62
C GLY A 216 -8.36 -24.07 11.73
N LEU A 217 -9.08 -24.31 10.64
CA LEU A 217 -10.54 -24.29 10.61
C LEU A 217 -11.14 -25.67 10.88
N ALA A 218 -12.21 -25.71 11.67
CA ALA A 218 -12.98 -26.95 11.91
C ALA A 218 -13.76 -27.46 10.69
N LYS A 219 -14.12 -26.53 9.78
CA LYS A 219 -14.84 -26.78 8.53
C LYS A 219 -14.26 -25.96 7.38
N PRO A 220 -14.41 -26.40 6.13
CA PRO A 220 -14.04 -25.59 4.98
C PRO A 220 -14.73 -24.22 4.98
N VAL A 221 -14.05 -23.19 4.44
CA VAL A 221 -14.55 -21.79 4.41
C VAL A 221 -15.97 -21.68 3.82
N HIS A 222 -16.26 -22.43 2.77
CA HIS A 222 -17.59 -22.41 2.12
C HIS A 222 -18.72 -23.04 2.92
N GLU A 223 -18.40 -23.91 3.91
CA GLU A 223 -19.38 -24.52 4.81
C GLU A 223 -19.65 -23.66 6.04
N ASP A 224 -18.65 -22.92 6.51
CA ASP A 224 -18.78 -22.01 7.66
C ASP A 224 -17.94 -20.73 7.46
N PRO A 225 -18.40 -19.82 6.60
CA PRO A 225 -17.67 -18.57 6.33
C PRO A 225 -17.58 -17.67 7.57
N ASN A 226 -18.56 -17.71 8.47
CA ASN A 226 -18.53 -16.89 9.69
C ASN A 226 -17.42 -17.35 10.65
N ALA A 227 -17.24 -18.65 10.83
CA ALA A 227 -16.13 -19.16 11.64
C ALA A 227 -14.78 -18.80 11.01
N ALA A 228 -14.66 -18.85 9.67
CA ALA A 228 -13.44 -18.45 8.98
C ALA A 228 -13.15 -16.95 9.16
N VAL A 229 -14.15 -16.07 9.10
CA VAL A 229 -14.01 -14.63 9.38
C VAL A 229 -13.57 -14.41 10.83
N LEU A 230 -14.17 -15.07 11.80
CA LEU A 230 -13.77 -14.94 13.21
C LEU A 230 -12.34 -15.44 13.44
N HIS A 231 -11.94 -16.52 12.79
CA HIS A 231 -10.56 -17.02 12.84
C HIS A 231 -9.58 -16.00 12.28
N PHE A 232 -9.89 -15.39 11.13
CA PHE A 232 -9.12 -14.29 10.55
C PHE A 232 -8.98 -13.12 11.52
N VAL A 233 -10.09 -12.61 12.10
CA VAL A 233 -10.07 -11.46 13.03
C VAL A 233 -9.17 -11.75 14.24
N ASN A 234 -9.19 -12.97 14.76
CA ASN A 234 -8.39 -13.35 15.93
C ASN A 234 -6.88 -13.42 15.64
N MET A 235 -6.46 -13.62 14.39
CA MET A 235 -5.04 -13.74 14.05
C MET A 235 -4.46 -12.54 13.29
N PHE A 236 -5.31 -11.65 12.76
CA PHE A 236 -4.91 -10.61 11.80
C PHE A 236 -3.83 -9.67 12.31
N ALA A 237 -3.87 -9.26 13.57
CA ALA A 237 -2.92 -8.34 14.19
C ALA A 237 -2.33 -8.92 15.48
N ASP A 238 -1.06 -8.61 15.72
CA ASP A 238 -0.35 -8.99 16.94
C ASP A 238 0.41 -7.79 17.52
N PRO A 239 -0.14 -7.14 18.56
CA PRO A 239 0.52 -6.01 19.21
C PRO A 239 1.74 -6.42 20.05
N GLY A 240 1.99 -7.70 20.21
CA GLY A 240 3.14 -8.23 20.95
C GLY A 240 4.45 -8.32 20.15
N LYS A 241 4.45 -8.01 18.85
CA LYS A 241 5.66 -8.04 18.03
C LYS A 241 6.69 -7.00 18.45
N THR A 242 7.94 -7.40 18.43
CA THR A 242 9.10 -6.59 18.84
C THR A 242 10.22 -6.65 17.78
N TRP A 243 11.23 -5.81 17.91
CA TRP A 243 12.39 -5.78 17.00
C TRP A 243 13.09 -7.14 16.82
N PRO A 244 13.35 -7.94 17.88
CA PRO A 244 13.92 -9.29 17.74
C PRO A 244 13.09 -10.26 16.88
N ASP A 245 11.76 -10.07 16.79
CA ASP A 245 10.92 -10.93 15.98
C ASP A 245 11.19 -10.79 14.47
N LEU A 246 11.81 -9.70 14.03
CA LEU A 246 12.18 -9.49 12.61
C LEU A 246 13.11 -10.57 12.08
N ALA A 247 13.90 -11.22 12.94
CA ALA A 247 14.74 -12.35 12.55
C ALA A 247 13.92 -13.47 11.89
N PHE A 248 12.69 -13.73 12.38
CA PHE A 248 11.80 -14.72 11.77
C PHE A 248 11.44 -14.39 10.33
N LEU A 249 11.23 -13.10 10.00
CA LEU A 249 10.94 -12.70 8.62
C LEU A 249 12.18 -12.86 7.75
N ARG A 250 13.35 -12.47 8.26
CA ARG A 250 14.61 -12.63 7.52
C ARG A 250 14.97 -14.09 7.26
N GLU A 251 14.63 -15.00 8.17
CA GLU A 251 14.82 -16.45 8.01
C GLU A 251 13.88 -17.09 6.99
N ASN A 252 12.77 -16.42 6.64
CA ASN A 252 11.72 -16.96 5.79
C ASN A 252 11.45 -16.13 4.52
N TRP A 253 12.32 -15.16 4.20
CA TRP A 253 12.24 -14.31 3.02
C TRP A 253 13.63 -13.92 2.53
N ASP A 254 13.99 -14.33 1.31
CA ASP A 254 15.31 -14.10 0.74
C ASP A 254 15.47 -12.70 0.13
N GLY A 255 14.39 -12.08 -0.34
CA GLY A 255 14.39 -10.77 -0.98
C GLY A 255 14.50 -9.60 0.00
N PRO A 256 14.45 -8.36 -0.51
CA PRO A 256 14.42 -7.16 0.30
C PRO A 256 13.22 -7.12 1.27
N ILE A 257 13.45 -6.66 2.51
CA ILE A 257 12.42 -6.40 3.52
C ILE A 257 12.40 -4.91 3.85
N VAL A 258 11.22 -4.30 3.69
CA VAL A 258 10.97 -2.88 3.94
C VAL A 258 9.97 -2.74 5.09
N LEU A 259 10.30 -1.97 6.13
CA LEU A 259 9.39 -1.69 7.24
C LEU A 259 8.54 -0.46 6.94
N LYS A 260 7.22 -0.62 6.95
CA LYS A 260 6.25 0.46 6.68
C LYS A 260 5.58 0.93 7.97
N GLY A 261 5.48 2.25 8.15
CA GLY A 261 4.88 2.88 9.33
C GLY A 261 5.91 3.48 10.27
N VAL A 262 7.14 3.64 9.81
CA VAL A 262 8.24 4.23 10.58
C VAL A 262 8.17 5.74 10.49
N LEU A 263 8.16 6.44 11.64
CA LEU A 263 8.14 7.90 11.74
C LEU A 263 9.30 8.45 12.58
N HIS A 264 9.74 7.67 13.57
CA HIS A 264 10.82 8.09 14.46
C HIS A 264 12.20 7.76 13.86
N PRO A 265 13.18 8.68 13.90
CA PRO A 265 14.51 8.43 13.35
C PRO A 265 15.27 7.29 14.07
N ASP A 266 14.99 7.05 15.35
CA ASP A 266 15.61 5.93 16.07
C ASP A 266 15.06 4.58 15.56
N ASP A 267 13.76 4.50 15.22
CA ASP A 267 13.18 3.31 14.62
C ASP A 267 13.78 3.04 13.23
N ALA A 268 14.09 4.08 12.46
CA ALA A 268 14.79 3.93 11.20
C ALA A 268 16.21 3.37 11.38
N ARG A 269 16.92 3.77 12.46
CA ARG A 269 18.23 3.20 12.82
C ARG A 269 18.08 1.73 13.25
N LEU A 270 17.11 1.44 14.13
CA LEU A 270 16.84 0.06 14.56
C LEU A 270 16.48 -0.86 13.40
N ALA A 271 15.74 -0.35 12.40
CA ALA A 271 15.45 -1.09 11.17
C ALA A 271 16.75 -1.46 10.41
N ALA A 272 17.65 -0.50 10.26
CA ALA A 272 18.96 -0.73 9.64
C ALA A 272 19.81 -1.73 10.44
N ASP A 273 19.87 -1.58 11.77
CA ASP A 273 20.61 -2.48 12.66
C ASP A 273 20.04 -3.91 12.65
N ALA A 274 18.71 -4.05 12.43
CA ALA A 274 18.05 -5.33 12.26
C ALA A 274 18.22 -5.94 10.86
N GLY A 275 19.01 -5.31 9.95
CA GLY A 275 19.28 -5.80 8.61
C GLY A 275 18.10 -5.65 7.63
N MET A 276 17.26 -4.64 7.83
CA MET A 276 16.17 -4.32 6.90
C MET A 276 16.67 -3.45 5.74
N ASP A 277 16.11 -3.66 4.56
CA ASP A 277 16.59 -3.05 3.31
C ASP A 277 15.98 -1.66 3.05
N GLY A 278 14.95 -1.27 3.80
CA GLY A 278 14.34 0.04 3.65
C GLY A 278 13.26 0.34 4.68
N VAL A 279 12.81 1.59 4.67
CA VAL A 279 11.67 2.05 5.47
C VAL A 279 10.71 2.87 4.62
N VAL A 280 9.41 2.74 4.88
CA VAL A 280 8.39 3.67 4.38
C VAL A 280 8.02 4.60 5.52
N VAL A 281 8.35 5.88 5.39
CA VAL A 281 7.94 6.93 6.31
C VAL A 281 6.45 7.18 6.11
N SER A 282 5.63 6.73 7.05
CA SER A 282 4.19 6.69 6.91
C SER A 282 3.50 6.68 8.28
N ASN A 283 2.38 7.38 8.36
CA ASN A 283 1.39 7.30 9.43
C ASN A 283 0.08 6.64 8.96
N HIS A 284 0.18 5.75 7.96
CA HIS A 284 -0.96 5.05 7.35
C HIS A 284 -1.99 6.01 6.71
N GLY A 285 -1.57 7.17 6.20
CA GLY A 285 -2.47 8.18 5.64
C GLY A 285 -3.37 8.83 6.68
N GLY A 286 -2.95 8.87 7.95
CA GLY A 286 -3.76 9.40 9.06
C GLY A 286 -4.91 8.49 9.49
N ARG A 287 -4.89 7.21 9.11
CA ARG A 287 -5.97 6.25 9.37
C ARG A 287 -5.81 5.47 10.68
N GLN A 288 -4.68 5.61 11.38
CA GLN A 288 -4.37 4.84 12.59
C GLN A 288 -4.35 5.70 13.86
N VAL A 289 -3.78 6.90 13.80
CA VAL A 289 -3.64 7.78 14.96
C VAL A 289 -3.99 9.21 14.55
N ALA A 290 -4.89 9.85 15.29
CA ALA A 290 -5.12 11.29 15.21
C ALA A 290 -4.02 12.04 15.98
N GLY A 291 -3.60 13.21 15.49
CA GLY A 291 -2.53 14.00 16.13
C GLY A 291 -1.11 13.48 15.91
N SER A 292 -0.90 12.52 15.00
CA SER A 292 0.45 12.08 14.61
C SER A 292 1.15 13.11 13.74
N ILE A 293 2.48 13.09 13.75
CA ILE A 293 3.30 13.89 12.83
C ILE A 293 2.99 13.51 11.37
N ALA A 294 3.01 14.49 10.48
CA ALA A 294 2.88 14.24 9.06
C ALA A 294 4.10 13.49 8.50
N ALA A 295 3.86 12.55 7.58
CA ALA A 295 4.94 11.74 7.00
C ALA A 295 6.03 12.59 6.32
N ALA A 296 5.63 13.64 5.57
CA ALA A 296 6.59 14.55 4.92
C ALA A 296 7.41 15.37 5.94
N ASP A 297 6.88 15.68 7.11
CA ASP A 297 7.62 16.38 8.17
C ASP A 297 8.58 15.45 8.92
N ALA A 298 8.24 14.15 9.02
CA ALA A 298 9.10 13.15 9.66
C ALA A 298 10.28 12.73 8.75
N LEU A 299 10.14 12.82 7.43
CA LEU A 299 11.10 12.33 6.45
C LEU A 299 12.52 12.91 6.60
N PRO A 300 12.76 14.23 6.79
CA PRO A 300 14.09 14.77 6.92
C PRO A 300 14.89 14.20 8.10
N ALA A 301 14.21 13.94 9.21
CA ALA A 301 14.85 13.36 10.40
C ALA A 301 15.18 11.88 10.22
N GLY A 302 14.34 11.12 9.52
CA GLY A 302 14.57 9.71 9.23
C GLY A 302 15.57 9.45 8.11
N GLY A 303 15.63 10.34 7.10
CA GLY A 303 16.57 10.24 5.97
C GLY A 303 18.00 10.70 6.28
N GLY A 304 18.20 11.39 7.41
CA GLY A 304 19.52 11.89 7.86
C GLY A 304 20.40 10.87 8.58
N ALA A 305 20.00 9.62 8.75
CA ALA A 305 20.81 8.55 9.32
C ALA A 305 21.97 8.21 8.35
N ARG A 306 23.01 9.05 8.38
CA ARG A 306 24.24 8.88 7.57
C ARG A 306 24.91 7.57 7.99
N GLY A 307 25.03 6.61 7.06
CA GLY A 307 25.90 5.44 7.16
C GLY A 307 25.22 4.09 7.32
N GLY A 308 23.89 4.00 7.30
CA GLY A 308 23.18 2.73 7.25
C GLY A 308 22.93 2.24 5.81
N PRO A 309 22.53 0.97 5.62
CA PRO A 309 22.15 0.46 4.32
C PRO A 309 21.07 1.37 3.70
N ARG A 310 21.09 1.49 2.39
CA ARG A 310 20.31 2.44 1.58
C ARG A 310 18.82 2.39 1.93
N ALA A 311 18.42 3.10 3.00
CA ALA A 311 17.01 3.27 3.32
C ALA A 311 16.35 3.97 2.13
N VAL A 312 15.42 3.30 1.49
CA VAL A 312 14.60 3.90 0.44
C VAL A 312 13.47 4.65 1.16
N PRO A 313 13.55 5.98 1.32
CA PRO A 313 12.49 6.73 1.95
C PRO A 313 11.32 6.80 0.98
N MET A 314 10.25 6.09 1.29
CA MET A 314 8.97 6.23 0.59
C MET A 314 8.02 7.04 1.48
N VAL A 315 7.32 8.00 0.87
CA VAL A 315 6.26 8.75 1.56
C VAL A 315 4.91 8.26 1.06
N LYS A 316 4.06 7.85 1.98
CA LYS A 316 2.65 7.62 1.71
C LYS A 316 1.85 8.66 2.51
N GLY A 317 1.24 9.59 1.78
CA GLY A 317 0.25 10.53 2.30
C GLY A 317 -1.15 10.03 2.08
#